data_7db27e63f9f6dbcb6f6a0b606baae61a
#
_entry.id   7db27e63f9f6dbcb6f6a0b606baae61a
#
_cell.length_a   1.000
_cell.length_b   1.000
_cell.length_c   1.000
_cell.angle_alpha   90.00
_cell.angle_beta   90.00
_cell.angle_gamma   90.00
#
_symmetry.space_group_name_H-M   'P 1'
#
loop_
_entity.id
_entity.type
_entity.pdbx_description
1 polymer ?
#
loop_
_entity_poly.entity_id
_entity_poly.type
_entity_poly.pdbx_seq_one_letter_code
_entity_poly.pdbx_strand_id
1 'polypeptide(L)'
;RSISEVASAVTKGDLTRTIRVDAKGELEALKDTINQMITNLRETTLRNQDQDWLKSNLAKFTQMLQGQKDLNTVTKRILSELAQVVSAHYGAFYILQTDDPTQKVKLKLFAAYAYKEEKNIPKEFSIGEGLVGQCAFEKERILLTNVPHGYVKINSGLGKAKPSNLIILPVLFENKVKDVIELES
;
A
#
# COMPACT_ATOMS: atom_id res chain seq x y z
N ARG A 1 -18.82 -33.60 3.39
CA ARG A 1 -17.83 -34.19 2.46
C ARG A 1 -16.97 -35.16 3.23
N SER A 2 -16.56 -36.26 2.58
CA SER A 2 -15.75 -37.30 3.23
C SER A 2 -14.33 -36.79 3.55
N ILE A 3 -13.71 -37.38 4.56
CA ILE A 3 -12.32 -37.07 4.93
C ILE A 3 -11.38 -37.28 3.72
N SER A 4 -11.58 -38.33 2.95
CA SER A 4 -10.78 -38.64 1.77
C SER A 4 -10.89 -37.58 0.65
N GLU A 5 -12.08 -37.05 0.38
CA GLU A 5 -12.27 -35.98 -0.60
C GLU A 5 -11.56 -34.69 -0.21
N VAL A 6 -11.63 -34.30 1.08
CA VAL A 6 -10.95 -33.11 1.58
C VAL A 6 -9.44 -33.31 1.58
N ALA A 7 -8.94 -34.46 2.02
CA ALA A 7 -7.51 -34.76 1.96
C ALA A 7 -6.98 -34.73 0.52
N SER A 8 -7.71 -35.30 -0.46
CA SER A 8 -7.35 -35.20 -1.88
C SER A 8 -7.37 -33.80 -2.42
N ALA A 9 -8.26 -32.95 -1.96
CA ALA A 9 -8.30 -31.54 -2.34
C ALA A 9 -7.07 -30.77 -1.80
N VAL A 10 -6.72 -30.98 -0.53
CA VAL A 10 -5.55 -30.40 0.11
C VAL A 10 -4.25 -30.76 -0.61
N THR A 11 -4.08 -32.02 -1.02
CA THR A 11 -2.89 -32.45 -1.80
C THR A 11 -2.78 -31.78 -3.17
N LYS A 12 -3.89 -31.26 -3.70
CA LYS A 12 -3.96 -30.49 -4.95
C LYS A 12 -3.89 -28.97 -4.73
N GLY A 13 -3.65 -28.52 -3.48
CA GLY A 13 -3.54 -27.11 -3.13
C GLY A 13 -4.87 -26.42 -2.84
N ASP A 14 -6.02 -27.13 -2.89
CA ASP A 14 -7.32 -26.56 -2.53
C ASP A 14 -7.50 -26.57 -1.00
N LEU A 15 -7.06 -25.51 -0.35
CA LEU A 15 -7.18 -25.30 1.10
C LEU A 15 -8.51 -24.65 1.51
N THR A 16 -9.47 -24.51 0.61
CA THR A 16 -10.77 -23.87 0.92
C THR A 16 -11.75 -24.83 1.56
N ARG A 17 -11.50 -26.12 1.48
CA ARG A 17 -12.40 -27.17 1.94
C ARG A 17 -12.17 -27.50 3.41
N THR A 18 -13.25 -27.89 4.08
CA THR A 18 -13.25 -28.40 5.47
C THR A 18 -14.04 -29.71 5.57
N ILE A 19 -13.67 -30.54 6.51
CA ILE A 19 -14.39 -31.79 6.82
C ILE A 19 -15.63 -31.44 7.64
N ARG A 20 -16.80 -31.80 7.13
CA ARG A 20 -18.11 -31.59 7.78
C ARG A 20 -18.84 -32.91 7.88
N VAL A 21 -18.28 -33.83 8.65
CA VAL A 21 -18.88 -35.14 8.92
C VAL A 21 -19.32 -35.14 10.38
N ASP A 22 -20.51 -35.64 10.60
CA ASP A 22 -20.97 -35.91 11.98
C ASP A 22 -20.26 -37.16 12.47
N ALA A 23 -19.34 -36.99 13.39
CA ALA A 23 -18.47 -38.01 13.93
C ALA A 23 -18.39 -37.86 15.45
N LYS A 24 -18.19 -38.95 16.17
CA LYS A 24 -18.02 -38.97 17.62
C LYS A 24 -16.73 -39.68 18.03
N GLY A 25 -16.19 -39.29 19.19
CA GLY A 25 -15.00 -39.92 19.74
C GLY A 25 -13.74 -39.67 18.91
N GLU A 26 -12.94 -40.68 18.64
CA GLU A 26 -11.65 -40.57 17.97
C GLU A 26 -11.78 -40.00 16.53
N LEU A 27 -12.89 -40.28 15.82
CA LEU A 27 -13.14 -39.71 14.48
C LEU A 27 -13.45 -38.22 14.55
N GLU A 28 -14.06 -37.73 15.59
CA GLU A 28 -14.27 -36.30 15.83
C GLU A 28 -12.95 -35.58 16.06
N ALA A 29 -12.10 -36.14 16.94
CA ALA A 29 -10.76 -35.63 17.20
C ALA A 29 -9.90 -35.58 15.94
N LEU A 30 -9.96 -36.62 15.10
CA LEU A 30 -9.27 -36.67 13.80
C LEU A 30 -9.78 -35.59 12.83
N LYS A 31 -11.11 -35.42 12.71
CA LYS A 31 -11.73 -34.38 11.90
C LYS A 31 -11.22 -32.98 12.33
N ASP A 32 -11.24 -32.70 13.62
CA ASP A 32 -10.85 -31.40 14.14
C ASP A 32 -9.35 -31.14 13.94
N THR A 33 -8.51 -32.17 14.15
CA THR A 33 -7.07 -32.08 13.88
C THR A 33 -6.77 -31.78 12.40
N ILE A 34 -7.47 -32.44 11.48
CA ILE A 34 -7.28 -32.19 10.04
C ILE A 34 -7.78 -30.79 9.66
N ASN A 35 -8.92 -30.36 10.16
CA ASN A 35 -9.43 -29.00 9.91
C ASN A 35 -8.48 -27.94 10.45
N GLN A 36 -7.90 -28.15 11.63
CA GLN A 36 -6.88 -27.25 12.20
C GLN A 36 -5.62 -27.21 11.32
N MET A 37 -5.16 -28.38 10.85
CA MET A 37 -4.02 -28.44 9.91
C MET A 37 -4.30 -27.68 8.61
N ILE A 38 -5.49 -27.80 8.03
CA ILE A 38 -5.89 -27.06 6.83
C ILE A 38 -5.88 -25.55 7.09
N THR A 39 -6.38 -25.11 8.25
CA THR A 39 -6.36 -23.70 8.65
C THR A 39 -4.93 -23.18 8.76
N ASN A 40 -4.06 -23.89 9.43
CA ASN A 40 -2.65 -23.53 9.60
C ASN A 40 -1.91 -23.47 8.23
N LEU A 41 -2.18 -24.43 7.34
CA LEU A 41 -1.60 -24.45 5.99
C LEU A 41 -2.08 -23.25 5.17
N ARG A 42 -3.37 -22.88 5.26
CA ARG A 42 -3.92 -21.70 4.57
C ARG A 42 -3.24 -20.43 5.05
N GLU A 43 -3.16 -20.23 6.36
CA GLU A 43 -2.53 -19.06 6.95
C GLU A 43 -1.05 -18.95 6.56
N THR A 44 -0.33 -20.07 6.59
CA THR A 44 1.08 -20.14 6.19
C THR A 44 1.25 -19.80 4.71
N THR A 45 0.38 -20.34 3.85
CA THR A 45 0.42 -20.09 2.39
C THR A 45 0.17 -18.61 2.09
N LEU A 46 -0.84 -17.99 2.72
CA LEU A 46 -1.12 -16.56 2.57
C LEU A 46 0.06 -15.71 3.04
N ARG A 47 0.62 -16.01 4.20
CA ARG A 47 1.80 -15.29 4.73
C ARG A 47 3.02 -15.41 3.82
N ASN A 48 3.25 -16.59 3.24
CA ASN A 48 4.34 -16.78 2.27
C ASN A 48 4.12 -15.97 0.99
N GLN A 49 2.89 -15.94 0.47
CA GLN A 49 2.56 -15.12 -0.71
C GLN A 49 2.81 -13.63 -0.46
N ASP A 50 2.41 -13.11 0.71
CA ASP A 50 2.66 -11.71 1.10
C ASP A 50 4.17 -11.42 1.21
N GLN A 51 4.94 -12.34 1.79
CA GLN A 51 6.39 -12.21 1.90
C GLN A 51 7.09 -12.25 0.54
N ASP A 52 6.68 -13.13 -0.37
CA ASP A 52 7.25 -13.25 -1.70
C ASP A 52 6.92 -12.02 -2.55
N TRP A 53 5.70 -11.50 -2.44
CA TRP A 53 5.30 -10.24 -3.05
C TRP A 53 6.19 -9.08 -2.55
N LEU A 54 6.37 -8.97 -1.22
CA LEU A 54 7.20 -7.92 -0.62
C LEU A 54 8.67 -8.04 -1.08
N LYS A 55 9.27 -9.23 -1.03
CA LYS A 55 10.64 -9.46 -1.47
C LYS A 55 10.85 -9.11 -2.95
N SER A 56 9.92 -9.52 -3.80
CA SER A 56 10.00 -9.27 -5.24
C SER A 56 9.93 -7.78 -5.55
N ASN A 57 9.02 -7.04 -4.91
CA ASN A 57 8.91 -5.60 -5.09
C ASN A 57 10.13 -4.86 -4.52
N LEU A 58 10.63 -5.26 -3.35
CA LEU A 58 11.82 -4.67 -2.76
C LEU A 58 13.06 -4.85 -3.67
N ALA A 59 13.24 -6.04 -4.24
CA ALA A 59 14.32 -6.31 -5.19
C ALA A 59 14.20 -5.43 -6.44
N LYS A 60 12.99 -5.29 -7.00
CA LYS A 60 12.70 -4.41 -8.13
C LYS A 60 13.04 -2.95 -7.83
N PHE A 61 12.61 -2.43 -6.68
CA PHE A 61 12.92 -1.06 -6.29
C PHE A 61 14.44 -0.85 -6.08
N THR A 62 15.11 -1.79 -5.42
CA THR A 62 16.55 -1.73 -5.22
C THR A 62 17.32 -1.68 -6.54
N GLN A 63 16.95 -2.54 -7.51
CA GLN A 63 17.56 -2.55 -8.83
C GLN A 63 17.30 -1.24 -9.60
N MET A 64 16.10 -0.69 -9.50
CA MET A 64 15.72 0.56 -10.16
C MET A 64 16.51 1.76 -9.65
N LEU A 65 16.87 1.76 -8.36
CA LEU A 65 17.61 2.85 -7.72
C LEU A 65 19.12 2.79 -8.00
N GLN A 66 19.64 1.63 -8.41
CA GLN A 66 21.07 1.48 -8.71
C GLN A 66 21.50 2.36 -9.89
N GLY A 67 22.58 3.13 -9.68
CA GLY A 67 23.19 3.97 -10.72
C GLY A 67 22.46 5.28 -11.05
N GLN A 68 21.35 5.58 -10.40
CA GLN A 68 20.64 6.84 -10.60
C GLN A 68 21.30 7.97 -9.81
N LYS A 69 21.56 9.11 -10.47
CA LYS A 69 22.17 10.30 -9.85
C LYS A 69 21.21 11.49 -9.75
N ASP A 70 20.13 11.48 -10.54
CA ASP A 70 19.14 12.57 -10.57
C ASP A 70 17.94 12.22 -9.67
N LEU A 71 17.77 12.98 -8.58
CA LEU A 71 16.72 12.79 -7.60
C LEU A 71 15.31 12.90 -8.22
N ASN A 72 15.11 13.81 -9.17
CA ASN A 72 13.81 13.99 -9.82
C ASN A 72 13.40 12.75 -10.62
N THR A 73 14.34 12.22 -11.42
CA THR A 73 14.11 10.99 -12.18
C THR A 73 13.85 9.79 -11.26
N VAL A 74 14.62 9.67 -10.19
CA VAL A 74 14.43 8.62 -9.16
C VAL A 74 13.05 8.71 -8.54
N THR A 75 12.66 9.89 -8.07
CA THR A 75 11.38 10.10 -7.38
C THR A 75 10.19 9.82 -8.30
N LYS A 76 10.24 10.28 -9.55
CA LYS A 76 9.19 9.99 -10.55
C LYS A 76 9.07 8.49 -10.81
N ARG A 77 10.19 7.78 -10.92
CA ARG A 77 10.19 6.31 -11.11
C ARG A 77 9.61 5.59 -9.89
N ILE A 78 10.06 5.94 -8.69
CA ILE A 78 9.50 5.38 -7.44
C ILE A 78 7.98 5.56 -7.43
N LEU A 79 7.50 6.76 -7.69
CA LEU A 79 6.08 7.08 -7.66
C LEU A 79 5.28 6.28 -8.71
N SER A 80 5.80 6.16 -9.94
CA SER A 80 5.19 5.36 -11.00
C SER A 80 5.10 3.88 -10.64
N GLU A 81 6.17 3.31 -10.09
CA GLU A 81 6.20 1.90 -9.71
C GLU A 81 5.31 1.62 -8.48
N LEU A 82 5.32 2.51 -7.48
CA LEU A 82 4.42 2.41 -6.32
C LEU A 82 2.96 2.47 -6.76
N ALA A 83 2.62 3.40 -7.65
CA ALA A 83 1.26 3.54 -8.16
C ALA A 83 0.78 2.23 -8.82
N GLN A 84 1.62 1.57 -9.62
CA GLN A 84 1.28 0.29 -10.23
C GLN A 84 1.13 -0.84 -9.21
N VAL A 85 2.06 -0.93 -8.25
CA VAL A 85 2.07 -1.98 -7.22
C VAL A 85 0.83 -1.94 -6.34
N VAL A 86 0.31 -0.73 -6.03
CA VAL A 86 -0.88 -0.55 -5.17
C VAL A 86 -2.13 -0.19 -5.95
N SER A 87 -2.08 -0.26 -7.30
CA SER A 87 -3.20 0.11 -8.19
C SER A 87 -3.70 1.53 -7.95
N ALA A 88 -2.80 2.46 -7.63
CA ALA A 88 -3.14 3.87 -7.48
C ALA A 88 -3.28 4.55 -8.84
N HIS A 89 -4.23 5.47 -8.93
CA HIS A 89 -4.51 6.26 -10.13
C HIS A 89 -3.77 7.60 -10.13
N TYR A 90 -3.49 8.13 -8.94
CA TYR A 90 -2.71 9.36 -8.73
C TYR A 90 -1.65 9.14 -7.66
N GLY A 91 -0.58 9.95 -7.75
CA GLY A 91 0.44 9.97 -6.72
C GLY A 91 1.14 11.32 -6.67
N ALA A 92 1.50 11.75 -5.46
CA ALA A 92 2.28 12.94 -5.20
C ALA A 92 3.42 12.64 -4.21
N PHE A 93 4.56 13.25 -4.43
CA PHE A 93 5.73 13.15 -3.58
C PHE A 93 6.12 14.53 -3.10
N TYR A 94 6.10 14.74 -1.81
CA TYR A 94 6.45 16.00 -1.17
C TYR A 94 7.75 15.86 -0.41
N ILE A 95 8.69 16.80 -0.63
CA ILE A 95 9.95 16.85 0.12
C ILE A 95 9.88 17.92 1.22
N LEU A 96 10.46 17.60 2.36
CA LEU A 96 10.58 18.54 3.47
C LEU A 96 11.75 19.50 3.19
N GLN A 97 11.45 20.76 2.93
CA GLN A 97 12.40 21.75 2.48
C GLN A 97 12.16 23.10 3.17
N THR A 98 13.23 23.87 3.35
CA THR A 98 13.15 25.28 3.70
C THR A 98 13.92 26.11 2.68
N ASP A 99 13.34 27.21 2.26
CA ASP A 99 14.01 28.15 1.34
C ASP A 99 14.98 29.08 2.09
N ASP A 100 14.75 29.25 3.40
CA ASP A 100 15.50 30.14 4.27
C ASP A 100 15.62 29.50 5.66
N PRO A 101 16.85 29.38 6.24
CA PRO A 101 17.06 28.84 7.58
C PRO A 101 16.27 29.52 8.69
N THR A 102 15.79 30.74 8.45
CA THR A 102 14.96 31.53 9.41
C THR A 102 13.46 31.22 9.26
N GLN A 103 13.04 30.52 8.20
CA GLN A 103 11.65 30.19 7.95
C GLN A 103 11.30 28.78 8.42
N LYS A 104 9.98 28.56 8.65
CA LYS A 104 9.47 27.23 8.98
C LYS A 104 9.63 26.29 7.80
N VAL A 105 10.07 25.07 8.07
CA VAL A 105 10.18 24.01 7.08
C VAL A 105 8.80 23.68 6.52
N LYS A 106 8.71 23.49 5.20
CA LYS A 106 7.49 23.14 4.48
C LYS A 106 7.67 21.86 3.67
N LEU A 107 6.58 21.18 3.42
CA LEU A 107 6.47 20.10 2.46
C LEU A 107 6.16 20.69 1.09
N LYS A 108 7.06 20.53 0.12
CA LYS A 108 6.89 21.04 -1.25
C LYS A 108 6.69 19.89 -2.21
N LEU A 109 5.72 20.03 -3.12
CA LEU A 109 5.50 19.05 -4.18
C LEU A 109 6.74 18.95 -5.07
N PHE A 110 7.35 17.78 -5.11
CA PHE A 110 8.56 17.51 -5.84
C PHE A 110 8.33 16.70 -7.12
N ALA A 111 7.45 15.70 -7.04
CA ALA A 111 7.07 14.88 -8.19
C ALA A 111 5.61 14.46 -8.09
N ALA A 112 5.00 14.17 -9.24
CA ALA A 112 3.64 13.66 -9.30
C ALA A 112 3.49 12.61 -10.40
N TYR A 113 2.59 11.65 -10.19
CA TYR A 113 2.19 10.62 -11.12
C TYR A 113 0.76 10.87 -11.59
N ALA A 114 0.55 10.81 -12.91
CA ALA A 114 -0.73 11.03 -13.58
C ALA A 114 -1.40 12.39 -13.29
N TYR A 115 -0.63 13.35 -12.82
CA TYR A 115 -1.08 14.68 -12.43
C TYR A 115 -1.00 15.66 -13.61
N LYS A 116 -2.15 16.27 -13.96
CA LYS A 116 -2.18 17.47 -14.81
C LYS A 116 -2.19 18.70 -13.91
N GLU A 117 -1.39 19.71 -14.20
CA GLU A 117 -1.43 21.00 -13.50
C GLU A 117 -2.82 21.64 -13.59
N GLU A 118 -3.69 21.30 -12.64
CA GLU A 118 -4.90 22.07 -12.38
C GLU A 118 -4.55 23.13 -11.33
N LYS A 119 -5.00 24.37 -11.59
CA LYS A 119 -4.59 25.60 -10.87
C LYS A 119 -4.91 25.63 -9.35
N ASN A 120 -5.51 24.58 -8.78
CA ASN A 120 -6.10 24.62 -7.43
C ASN A 120 -5.51 23.60 -6.44
N ILE A 121 -4.42 22.90 -6.76
CA ILE A 121 -3.81 21.99 -5.79
C ILE A 121 -2.67 22.68 -5.08
N PRO A 122 -2.67 22.73 -3.75
CA PRO A 122 -1.57 23.31 -2.98
C PRO A 122 -0.26 22.62 -3.32
N LYS A 123 0.72 23.38 -3.76
CA LYS A 123 2.08 22.87 -4.04
C LYS A 123 2.93 22.79 -2.77
N GLU A 124 2.44 23.34 -1.66
CA GLU A 124 3.15 23.40 -0.38
C GLU A 124 2.19 23.18 0.78
N PHE A 125 2.69 22.53 1.82
CA PHE A 125 2.00 22.35 3.10
C PHE A 125 2.95 22.67 4.25
N SER A 126 2.43 23.33 5.27
CA SER A 126 3.11 23.42 6.57
C SER A 126 2.98 22.09 7.32
N ILE A 127 3.90 21.79 8.25
CA ILE A 127 3.73 20.63 9.14
C ILE A 127 2.47 20.84 9.98
N GLY A 128 1.58 19.83 9.98
CA GLY A 128 0.25 19.90 10.61
C GLY A 128 -0.85 20.48 9.73
N GLU A 129 -0.56 20.95 8.51
CA GLU A 129 -1.54 21.54 7.60
C GLU A 129 -2.07 20.48 6.62
N GLY A 130 -3.40 20.30 6.60
CA GLY A 130 -4.04 19.29 5.76
C GLY A 130 -3.59 17.88 6.13
N LEU A 131 -3.96 16.90 5.31
CA LEU A 131 -3.60 15.50 5.59
C LEU A 131 -2.11 15.22 5.37
N VAL A 132 -1.50 15.84 4.36
CA VAL A 132 -0.07 15.70 4.06
C VAL A 132 0.78 16.27 5.20
N GLY A 133 0.47 17.48 5.68
CA GLY A 133 1.17 18.07 6.81
C GLY A 133 0.91 17.36 8.13
N GLN A 134 -0.31 16.84 8.34
CA GLN A 134 -0.67 16.05 9.51
C GLN A 134 0.10 14.73 9.57
N CYS A 135 0.20 14.02 8.44
CA CYS A 135 1.03 12.82 8.32
C CYS A 135 2.49 13.09 8.72
N ALA A 136 3.04 14.23 8.28
CA ALA A 136 4.40 14.63 8.67
C ALA A 136 4.51 14.96 10.16
N PHE A 137 3.50 15.56 10.75
CA PHE A 137 3.47 15.90 12.17
C PHE A 137 3.39 14.67 13.05
N GLU A 138 2.47 13.75 12.76
CA GLU A 138 2.26 12.52 13.52
C GLU A 138 3.32 11.46 13.24
N LYS A 139 3.99 11.52 12.08
CA LYS A 139 4.94 10.51 11.59
C LYS A 139 4.30 9.13 11.38
N GLU A 140 3.01 9.10 11.16
CA GLU A 140 2.21 7.91 10.97
C GLU A 140 1.47 7.96 9.63
N ARG A 141 1.15 6.79 9.10
CA ARG A 141 0.36 6.69 7.87
C ARG A 141 -1.07 7.15 8.11
N ILE A 142 -1.63 7.85 7.14
CA ILE A 142 -3.05 8.17 7.10
C ILE A 142 -3.69 7.34 5.98
N LEU A 143 -4.74 6.58 6.31
CA LEU A 143 -5.54 5.83 5.34
C LEU A 143 -6.98 6.28 5.43
N LEU A 144 -7.51 6.82 4.32
CA LEU A 144 -8.92 7.13 4.18
C LEU A 144 -9.56 6.15 3.20
N THR A 145 -10.59 5.48 3.64
CA THR A 145 -11.51 4.69 2.82
C THR A 145 -12.80 5.49 2.64
N ASN A 146 -13.37 5.50 1.44
CA ASN A 146 -14.55 6.32 1.12
C ASN A 146 -14.28 7.84 1.19
N VAL A 147 -13.34 8.31 0.38
CA VAL A 147 -12.97 9.74 0.30
C VAL A 147 -14.21 10.61 0.04
N PRO A 148 -14.41 11.73 0.78
CA PRO A 148 -15.59 12.59 0.65
C PRO A 148 -15.75 13.18 -0.76
N HIS A 149 -17.01 13.48 -1.14
CA HIS A 149 -17.29 14.16 -2.40
C HIS A 149 -16.62 15.54 -2.45
N GLY A 150 -15.89 15.81 -3.55
CA GLY A 150 -15.26 17.12 -3.78
C GLY A 150 -13.82 17.24 -3.27
N TYR A 151 -13.25 16.18 -2.69
CA TYR A 151 -11.88 16.19 -2.18
C TYR A 151 -10.87 16.30 -3.34
N VAL A 152 -10.79 15.31 -4.20
CA VAL A 152 -9.98 15.31 -5.43
C VAL A 152 -10.76 14.60 -6.54
N LYS A 153 -10.46 14.89 -7.80
CA LYS A 153 -11.07 14.22 -8.96
C LYS A 153 -10.00 13.57 -9.82
N ILE A 154 -10.12 12.25 -10.00
CA ILE A 154 -9.32 11.50 -10.97
C ILE A 154 -9.80 11.85 -12.37
N ASN A 155 -8.91 12.35 -13.23
CA ASN A 155 -9.21 12.69 -14.61
C ASN A 155 -8.61 11.65 -15.56
N SER A 156 -9.43 11.12 -16.47
CA SER A 156 -8.98 10.28 -17.59
C SER A 156 -9.48 10.85 -18.91
N GLY A 157 -9.00 10.33 -20.03
CA GLY A 157 -9.51 10.71 -21.36
C GLY A 157 -10.99 10.40 -21.55
N LEU A 158 -11.56 9.51 -20.75
CA LEU A 158 -12.95 9.06 -20.82
C LEU A 158 -13.87 9.69 -19.76
N GLY A 159 -13.33 10.40 -18.77
CA GLY A 159 -14.16 11.01 -17.73
C GLY A 159 -13.43 11.40 -16.46
N LYS A 160 -14.23 11.81 -15.47
CA LYS A 160 -13.76 12.20 -14.14
C LYS A 160 -14.42 11.30 -13.10
N ALA A 161 -13.62 10.74 -12.19
CA ALA A 161 -14.09 9.95 -11.06
C ALA A 161 -13.52 10.52 -9.75
N LYS A 162 -14.13 10.17 -8.62
CA LYS A 162 -13.54 10.42 -7.31
C LYS A 162 -12.66 9.23 -6.92
N PRO A 163 -11.55 9.44 -6.21
CA PRO A 163 -10.83 8.33 -5.61
C PRO A 163 -11.71 7.62 -4.57
N SER A 164 -11.56 6.32 -4.47
CA SER A 164 -12.20 5.52 -3.42
C SER A 164 -11.39 5.51 -2.15
N ASN A 165 -10.08 5.47 -2.29
CA ASN A 165 -9.15 5.40 -1.18
C ASN A 165 -8.01 6.40 -1.37
N LEU A 166 -7.49 6.87 -0.25
CA LEU A 166 -6.34 7.75 -0.16
C LEU A 166 -5.40 7.21 0.92
N ILE A 167 -4.14 7.03 0.59
CA ILE A 167 -3.10 6.70 1.56
C ILE A 167 -2.00 7.75 1.53
N ILE A 168 -1.60 8.21 2.70
CA ILE A 168 -0.51 9.16 2.90
C ILE A 168 0.53 8.51 3.81
N LEU A 169 1.77 8.49 3.37
CA LEU A 169 2.88 7.75 3.99
C LEU A 169 4.03 8.71 4.31
N PRO A 170 4.52 8.77 5.56
CA PRO A 170 5.73 9.50 5.87
C PRO A 170 6.97 8.68 5.48
N VAL A 171 7.94 9.31 4.84
CA VAL A 171 9.27 8.74 4.62
C VAL A 171 10.16 9.17 5.78
N LEU A 172 10.56 8.22 6.61
CA LEU A 172 11.34 8.47 7.81
C LEU A 172 12.80 8.08 7.62
N PHE A 173 13.70 8.92 8.09
CA PHE A 173 15.10 8.61 8.27
C PHE A 173 15.53 9.02 9.69
N GLU A 174 16.07 8.10 10.47
CA GLU A 174 16.44 8.30 11.87
C GLU A 174 15.30 8.95 12.70
N ASN A 175 14.09 8.42 12.53
CA ASN A 175 12.86 8.91 13.18
C ASN A 175 12.50 10.38 12.87
N LYS A 176 13.05 10.94 11.79
CA LYS A 176 12.73 12.29 11.28
C LYS A 176 12.04 12.15 9.93
N VAL A 177 10.95 12.87 9.73
CA VAL A 177 10.30 12.95 8.42
C VAL A 177 11.23 13.65 7.45
N LYS A 178 11.44 13.06 6.29
CA LYS A 178 12.17 13.63 5.16
C LYS A 178 11.21 14.02 4.04
N ASP A 179 10.27 13.14 3.76
CA ASP A 179 9.35 13.29 2.66
C ASP A 179 7.98 12.73 3.05
N VAL A 180 6.97 13.01 2.24
CA VAL A 180 5.62 12.43 2.35
C VAL A 180 5.18 11.98 0.97
N ILE A 181 4.59 10.79 0.89
CA ILE A 181 4.01 10.22 -0.33
C ILE A 181 2.50 10.14 -0.14
N GLU A 182 1.76 10.64 -1.12
CA GLU A 182 0.30 10.53 -1.21
C GLU A 182 -0.07 9.71 -2.43
N LEU A 183 -0.93 8.71 -2.27
CA LEU A 183 -1.42 7.84 -3.35
C LEU A 183 -2.94 7.70 -3.26
N GLU A 184 -3.60 7.74 -4.41
CA GLU A 184 -5.06 7.70 -4.54
C GLU A 184 -5.49 6.60 -5.52
N SER A 185 -6.50 5.80 -5.14
CA SER A 185 -7.05 4.72 -5.95
C SER A 185 -8.58 4.80 -6.10
#